data_7f0da71d970e4cffe26700a4c9ee7108
#
_entry.id   7f0da71d970e4cffe26700a4c9ee7108
#
_cell.length_a   1.000
_cell.length_b   1.000
_cell.length_c   1.000
_cell.angle_alpha   90.00
_cell.angle_beta   90.00
_cell.angle_gamma   90.00
#
_symmetry.space_group_name_H-M   'P 1'
#
loop_
_entity.id
_entity.type
_entity.pdbx_description
1 polymer ?
#
loop_
_entity_poly.entity_id
_entity_poly.type
_entity_poly.pdbx_seq_one_letter_code
_entity_poly.pdbx_strand_id
1 'polypeptide(L)'
;MAQPIFDRQDQLDKIASALIPNEVIEAVFDLKGSGTGFIGITNKRIVVYDKAFLRRMKAMVSIPYSRIHSIATQDESGLLTGRGFFASSTLAICTSHGDYDFEFRGADKAHIAHLLILGHMV
;
A
#
# COMPACT_ATOMS: atom_id res chain seq x y z
N MET A 1 18.60 -4.36 -11.66
CA MET A 1 17.21 -4.44 -11.26
C MET A 1 17.05 -4.20 -9.79
N ALA A 2 16.16 -3.31 -9.44
CA ALA A 2 15.94 -2.99 -8.06
C ALA A 2 15.16 -4.11 -7.39
N GLN A 3 15.54 -4.43 -6.16
CA GLN A 3 14.78 -5.36 -5.35
C GLN A 3 13.55 -4.66 -4.82
N PRO A 4 12.42 -5.33 -4.73
CA PRO A 4 11.25 -4.72 -4.12
C PRO A 4 11.46 -4.50 -2.64
N ILE A 5 10.85 -3.44 -2.12
CA ILE A 5 10.82 -3.18 -0.69
C ILE A 5 9.62 -3.94 -0.14
N PHE A 6 9.80 -4.71 0.93
CA PHE A 6 8.65 -5.43 1.47
C PHE A 6 8.81 -5.69 2.96
N ASP A 7 7.67 -5.81 3.65
CA ASP A 7 7.65 -6.09 5.07
C ASP A 7 7.64 -7.59 5.36
N ARG A 8 6.90 -8.37 4.56
CA ARG A 8 6.75 -9.79 4.81
C ARG A 8 6.86 -10.58 3.51
N GLN A 9 7.64 -11.65 3.57
CA GLN A 9 7.87 -12.49 2.40
C GLN A 9 6.59 -13.15 1.90
N ASP A 10 5.73 -13.61 2.80
CA ASP A 10 4.50 -14.28 2.40
C ASP A 10 3.57 -13.34 1.63
N GLN A 11 3.56 -12.07 2.00
CA GLN A 11 2.76 -11.07 1.29
C GLN A 11 3.36 -10.75 -0.08
N LEU A 12 4.68 -10.66 -0.15
CA LEU A 12 5.36 -10.47 -1.42
C LEU A 12 5.05 -11.61 -2.37
N ASP A 13 5.10 -12.84 -1.87
CA ASP A 13 4.81 -14.02 -2.69
C ASP A 13 3.38 -14.02 -3.19
N LYS A 14 2.45 -13.55 -2.36
CA LYS A 14 1.05 -13.50 -2.74
C LYS A 14 0.82 -12.51 -3.87
N ILE A 15 1.41 -11.33 -3.79
CA ILE A 15 1.32 -10.35 -4.87
C ILE A 15 1.98 -10.91 -6.14
N ALA A 16 3.14 -11.55 -5.98
CA ALA A 16 3.86 -12.11 -7.12
C ALA A 16 3.03 -13.15 -7.86
N SER A 17 2.18 -13.89 -7.15
CA SER A 17 1.33 -14.90 -7.78
C SER A 17 0.20 -14.31 -8.61
N ALA A 18 -0.05 -13.02 -8.49
CA ALA A 18 -1.17 -12.36 -9.16
C ALA A 18 -0.74 -11.37 -10.25
N LEU A 19 0.54 -11.37 -10.61
CA LEU A 19 1.06 -10.42 -11.58
C LEU A 19 0.55 -10.72 -12.99
N ILE A 20 0.29 -9.66 -13.73
CA ILE A 20 0.00 -9.75 -15.16
C ILE A 20 1.31 -9.63 -15.95
N PRO A 21 1.30 -9.95 -17.27
CA PRO A 21 2.52 -9.88 -18.05
C PRO A 21 3.18 -8.48 -17.99
N ASN A 22 4.49 -8.49 -17.82
CA ASN A 22 5.31 -7.27 -17.76
C ASN A 22 5.08 -6.43 -16.52
N GLU A 23 4.43 -6.98 -15.51
CA GLU A 23 4.23 -6.29 -14.25
C GLU A 23 5.37 -6.59 -13.30
N VAL A 24 5.88 -5.57 -12.63
CA VAL A 24 7.01 -5.66 -11.71
C VAL A 24 6.61 -5.08 -10.37
N ILE A 25 6.86 -5.81 -9.30
CA ILE A 25 6.58 -5.34 -7.94
C ILE A 25 7.65 -4.35 -7.51
N GLU A 26 7.22 -3.22 -6.97
CA GLU A 26 8.14 -2.21 -6.42
C GLU A 26 8.14 -2.24 -4.90
N ALA A 27 6.99 -2.47 -4.29
CA ALA A 27 6.90 -2.52 -2.84
C ALA A 27 5.67 -3.33 -2.41
N VAL A 28 5.76 -3.95 -1.23
CA VAL A 28 4.63 -4.63 -0.60
C VAL A 28 4.68 -4.31 0.88
N PHE A 29 3.65 -3.65 1.40
CA PHE A 29 3.63 -3.22 2.78
C PHE A 29 2.48 -3.85 3.54
N ASP A 30 2.77 -4.29 4.76
CA ASP A 30 1.77 -4.79 5.69
C ASP A 30 0.97 -3.62 6.25
N LEU A 31 -0.33 -3.82 6.43
CA LEU A 31 -1.22 -2.78 6.93
C LEU A 31 -1.56 -3.03 8.40
N LYS A 32 -1.72 -1.95 9.15
CA LYS A 32 -2.12 -1.99 10.56
C LYS A 32 -3.63 -1.94 10.69
N GLY A 33 -4.11 -2.41 11.83
CA GLY A 33 -5.52 -2.28 12.18
C GLY A 33 -6.23 -3.62 12.15
N SER A 34 -7.47 -3.62 12.58
CA SER A 34 -8.28 -4.83 12.60
C SER A 34 -8.74 -5.17 11.19
N GLY A 35 -8.76 -6.45 10.89
CA GLY A 35 -9.18 -6.90 9.56
C GLY A 35 -8.21 -6.55 8.45
N THR A 36 -6.97 -6.35 8.82
CA THR A 36 -5.99 -5.82 7.90
C THR A 36 -5.50 -6.83 6.90
N GLY A 37 -4.99 -6.31 5.82
CA GLY A 37 -4.32 -7.08 4.79
C GLY A 37 -2.98 -6.45 4.46
N PHE A 38 -2.74 -6.26 3.18
CA PHE A 38 -1.51 -5.66 2.71
C PHE A 38 -1.72 -5.01 1.35
N ILE A 39 -0.77 -4.19 0.97
CA ILE A 39 -0.84 -3.43 -0.27
C ILE A 39 0.43 -3.68 -1.07
N GLY A 40 0.27 -3.91 -2.37
CA GLY A 40 1.38 -4.03 -3.30
C GLY A 40 1.37 -2.86 -4.27
N ILE A 41 2.55 -2.35 -4.55
CA ILE A 41 2.73 -1.28 -5.52
C ILE A 41 3.56 -1.85 -6.65
N THR A 42 2.98 -1.85 -7.86
CA THR A 42 3.67 -2.35 -9.03
C THR A 42 3.84 -1.23 -10.05
N ASN A 43 4.49 -1.53 -11.14
CA ASN A 43 4.63 -0.56 -12.22
C ASN A 43 3.32 -0.32 -12.98
N LYS A 44 2.26 -1.06 -12.67
CA LYS A 44 1.00 -0.94 -13.41
C LYS A 44 -0.20 -0.55 -12.55
N ARG A 45 -0.18 -0.89 -11.26
CA ARG A 45 -1.37 -0.69 -10.41
C ARG A 45 -0.98 -0.77 -8.94
N ILE A 46 -1.93 -0.40 -8.11
CA ILE A 46 -1.87 -0.70 -6.68
C ILE A 46 -2.75 -1.92 -6.46
N VAL A 47 -2.24 -2.93 -5.76
CA VAL A 47 -2.97 -4.15 -5.45
C VAL A 47 -3.23 -4.18 -3.95
N VAL A 48 -4.48 -4.30 -3.56
CA VAL A 48 -4.85 -4.33 -2.15
C VAL A 48 -5.47 -5.67 -1.81
N TYR A 49 -4.93 -6.33 -0.81
CA TYR A 49 -5.56 -7.49 -0.18
C TYR A 49 -6.10 -7.05 1.16
N ASP A 50 -7.38 -7.24 1.37
CA ASP A 50 -8.01 -6.86 2.63
C ASP A 50 -8.65 -8.09 3.24
N LYS A 51 -8.17 -8.48 4.40
CA LYS A 51 -8.67 -9.70 5.07
C LYS A 51 -10.14 -9.59 5.43
N ALA A 52 -10.63 -8.39 5.64
CA ALA A 52 -12.05 -8.23 5.95
C ALA A 52 -12.91 -8.68 4.80
N PHE A 53 -12.45 -8.47 3.58
CA PHE A 53 -13.18 -8.91 2.40
C PHE A 53 -12.95 -10.38 2.09
N LEU A 54 -11.82 -10.94 2.53
CA LEU A 54 -11.49 -12.33 2.25
C LEU A 54 -12.44 -13.31 2.90
N ARG A 55 -13.17 -12.88 3.92
CA ARG A 55 -14.14 -13.74 4.57
C ARG A 55 -15.33 -14.05 3.67
N ARG A 56 -15.70 -13.09 2.84
CA ARG A 56 -16.90 -13.18 2.02
C ARG A 56 -16.57 -13.54 0.59
N MET A 57 -15.52 -12.97 0.08
CA MET A 57 -15.02 -13.25 -1.24
C MET A 57 -13.54 -12.93 -1.19
N LYS A 58 -12.77 -13.64 -1.92
CA LYS A 58 -11.33 -13.39 -1.96
C LYS A 58 -11.10 -12.07 -2.64
N ALA A 59 -11.07 -11.03 -1.84
CA ALA A 59 -11.03 -9.69 -2.39
C ALA A 59 -9.59 -9.23 -2.59
N MET A 60 -9.23 -9.19 -3.82
CA MET A 60 -8.04 -8.46 -4.26
C MET A 60 -8.57 -7.30 -5.07
N VAL A 61 -8.19 -6.09 -4.67
CA VAL A 61 -8.63 -4.89 -5.36
C VAL A 61 -7.45 -4.33 -6.13
N SER A 62 -7.66 -4.05 -7.40
CA SER A 62 -6.64 -3.41 -8.24
C SER A 62 -7.06 -1.96 -8.50
N ILE A 63 -6.15 -1.04 -8.21
CA ILE A 63 -6.40 0.37 -8.44
C ILE A 63 -5.43 0.85 -9.51
N PRO A 64 -5.91 1.07 -10.74
CA PRO A 64 -5.05 1.62 -11.78
C PRO A 64 -4.63 3.05 -11.45
N TYR A 65 -3.42 3.40 -11.77
CA TYR A 65 -2.91 4.73 -11.44
C TYR A 65 -3.74 5.85 -12.11
N SER A 66 -4.30 5.56 -13.26
CA SER A 66 -5.14 6.53 -13.99
C SER A 66 -6.43 6.86 -13.27
N ARG A 67 -6.82 6.07 -12.27
CA ARG A 67 -8.06 6.30 -11.52
C ARG A 67 -7.84 7.07 -10.24
N ILE A 68 -6.61 7.38 -9.92
CA ILE A 68 -6.28 8.10 -8.69
C ILE A 68 -6.32 9.59 -8.97
N HIS A 69 -7.15 10.31 -8.23
CA HIS A 69 -7.28 11.76 -8.37
C HIS A 69 -6.29 12.49 -7.50
N SER A 70 -6.11 12.03 -6.27
CA SER A 70 -5.20 12.66 -5.35
C SER A 70 -4.70 11.65 -4.34
N ILE A 71 -3.57 11.98 -3.73
CA ILE A 71 -2.96 11.13 -2.73
C ILE A 71 -2.36 12.03 -1.64
N ALA A 72 -2.47 11.61 -0.40
CA ALA A 72 -2.00 12.38 0.74
C ALA A 72 -1.34 11.45 1.74
N THR A 73 -0.34 11.95 2.43
CA THR A 73 0.39 11.20 3.43
C THR A 73 0.31 11.92 4.76
N GLN A 74 0.05 11.17 5.81
CA GLN A 74 0.07 11.70 7.16
C GLN A 74 1.00 10.85 7.98
N ASP A 75 1.97 11.50 8.61
CA ASP A 75 2.96 10.84 9.43
C ASP A 75 2.68 11.19 10.89
N GLU A 76 2.34 10.19 11.66
CA GLU A 76 2.04 10.38 13.07
C GLU A 76 3.22 10.10 13.97
N SER A 77 4.36 9.80 13.38
CA SER A 77 5.52 9.39 14.15
C SER A 77 6.18 10.57 14.82
N GLY A 78 6.17 10.59 16.08
CA GLY A 78 7.12 11.37 16.80
C GLY A 78 6.94 12.86 16.87
N LEU A 79 6.01 13.42 16.17
CA LEU A 79 5.82 14.85 16.28
C LEU A 79 5.47 15.24 17.69
N LEU A 80 4.62 14.48 18.33
CA LEU A 80 4.21 14.74 19.71
C LEU A 80 4.85 13.80 20.71
N THR A 81 5.16 12.58 20.29
CA THR A 81 5.58 11.55 21.21
C THR A 81 7.05 11.20 21.12
N GLY A 82 7.65 11.39 19.96
CA GLY A 82 9.03 10.99 19.75
C GLY A 82 9.28 9.50 19.86
N ARG A 83 8.24 8.69 19.77
CA ARG A 83 8.37 7.25 19.98
C ARG A 83 8.30 6.50 18.68
N GLY A 84 9.47 6.20 18.13
CA GLY A 84 9.56 5.54 16.84
C GLY A 84 8.94 4.16 16.80
N PHE A 85 8.97 3.42 17.88
CA PHE A 85 8.44 2.06 17.83
C PHE A 85 6.92 1.98 17.80
N PHE A 86 6.26 3.08 18.13
CA PHE A 86 4.81 3.18 17.93
C PHE A 86 4.46 3.91 16.67
N ALA A 87 5.45 4.27 15.89
CA ALA A 87 5.22 5.08 14.72
C ALA A 87 4.35 4.36 13.71
N SER A 88 3.49 5.11 13.11
CA SER A 88 2.72 4.65 11.97
C SER A 88 2.62 5.80 10.98
N SER A 89 2.19 5.49 9.79
CA SER A 89 1.94 6.50 8.78
C SER A 89 0.72 6.10 7.99
N THR A 90 0.00 7.07 7.47
CA THR A 90 -1.25 6.83 6.76
C THR A 90 -1.16 7.42 5.36
N LEU A 91 -1.63 6.65 4.39
CA LEU A 91 -1.74 7.09 3.01
C LEU A 91 -3.21 7.12 2.64
N ALA A 92 -3.67 8.25 2.15
CA ALA A 92 -5.04 8.41 1.67
C ALA A 92 -5.02 8.53 0.16
N ILE A 93 -5.85 7.76 -0.50
CA ILE A 93 -5.97 7.74 -1.95
C ILE A 93 -7.41 8.02 -2.31
N CYS A 94 -7.63 9.05 -3.13
CA CYS A 94 -8.96 9.40 -3.62
C CYS A 94 -9.11 8.92 -5.05
N THR A 95 -10.14 8.14 -5.29
CA THR A 95 -10.45 7.66 -6.63
C THR A 95 -11.89 8.02 -7.00
N SER A 96 -12.24 7.79 -8.26
CA SER A 96 -13.60 8.07 -8.71
C SER A 96 -14.65 7.15 -8.09
N HIS A 97 -14.22 6.02 -7.51
CA HIS A 97 -15.15 5.07 -6.92
C HIS A 97 -15.09 5.05 -5.39
N GLY A 98 -14.38 5.98 -4.79
CA GLY A 98 -14.30 6.08 -3.35
C GLY A 98 -12.88 6.34 -2.90
N ASP A 99 -12.74 6.48 -1.60
CA ASP A 99 -11.48 6.82 -0.99
C ASP A 99 -10.95 5.62 -0.22
N TYR A 100 -9.62 5.51 -0.16
CA TYR A 100 -8.94 4.45 0.55
C TYR A 100 -7.98 5.06 1.53
N ASP A 101 -7.98 4.54 2.75
CA ASP A 101 -7.01 4.93 3.77
C ASP A 101 -6.22 3.71 4.17
N PHE A 102 -4.90 3.82 4.12
CA PHE A 102 -4.01 2.72 4.48
C PHE A 102 -3.09 3.17 5.60
N GLU A 103 -3.08 2.43 6.69
CA GLU A 103 -2.19 2.69 7.80
C GLU A 103 -1.07 1.67 7.79
N PHE A 104 0.17 2.15 7.75
CA PHE A 104 1.35 1.30 7.65
C PHE A 104 2.06 1.16 8.99
N ARG A 105 2.80 0.08 9.14
CA ARG A 105 3.66 -0.14 10.30
C ARG A 105 5.00 0.50 10.03
N GLY A 106 5.17 1.72 10.50
CA GLY A 106 6.40 2.45 10.34
C GLY A 106 6.15 3.87 9.92
N ALA A 107 7.00 4.77 10.37
CA ALA A 107 6.80 6.20 10.20
C ALA A 107 6.97 6.65 8.74
N ASP A 108 7.80 5.95 8.00
CA ASP A 108 8.19 6.39 6.66
C ASP A 108 7.51 5.61 5.53
N LYS A 109 6.75 4.56 5.85
CA LYS A 109 6.19 3.69 4.82
C LYS A 109 5.20 4.40 3.91
N ALA A 110 4.32 5.22 4.49
CA ALA A 110 3.35 5.95 3.69
C ALA A 110 4.04 6.92 2.75
N HIS A 111 5.12 7.55 3.21
CA HIS A 111 5.88 8.47 2.38
C HIS A 111 6.54 7.74 1.21
N ILE A 112 7.13 6.58 1.47
CA ILE A 112 7.72 5.77 0.41
C ILE A 112 6.66 5.37 -0.60
N ALA A 113 5.51 4.88 -0.11
CA ALA A 113 4.41 4.49 -0.99
C ALA A 113 3.91 5.68 -1.80
N HIS A 114 3.79 6.85 -1.17
CA HIS A 114 3.35 8.07 -1.82
C HIS A 114 4.24 8.40 -3.03
N LEU A 115 5.56 8.37 -2.83
CA LEU A 115 6.49 8.72 -3.90
C LEU A 115 6.46 7.70 -5.03
N LEU A 116 6.36 6.42 -4.70
CA LEU A 116 6.28 5.39 -5.73
C LEU A 116 5.02 5.54 -6.57
N ILE A 117 3.88 5.76 -5.91
CA ILE A 117 2.60 5.91 -6.60
C ILE A 117 2.60 7.18 -7.45
N LEU A 118 3.07 8.28 -6.88
CA LEU A 118 3.11 9.55 -7.58
C LEU A 118 3.94 9.46 -8.86
N GLY A 119 5.03 8.71 -8.80
CA GLY A 119 5.88 8.52 -9.97
C GLY A 119 5.15 7.85 -11.13
N HIS A 120 4.10 7.07 -10.84
CA HIS A 120 3.30 6.43 -11.88
C HIS A 120 2.10 7.26 -12.29
N MET A 121 1.78 8.31 -11.55
CA MET A 121 0.65 9.17 -11.88
C MET A 121 1.03 10.27 -12.86
N VAL A 122 2.31 10.58 -12.97
CA VAL A 122 2.78 11.69 -13.80
C VAL A 122 3.50 11.24 -15.07
#